data_6d564836d5d82517c95b20eafdbdc1cb
#
_entry.id   6d564836d5d82517c95b20eafdbdc1cb
#
_cell.length_a   1.000
_cell.length_b   1.000
_cell.length_c   1.000
_cell.angle_alpha   90.00
_cell.angle_beta   90.00
_cell.angle_gamma   90.00
#
_symmetry.space_group_name_H-M   'P 1'
#
loop_
_entity.id
_entity.type
_entity.pdbx_description
1 polymer ?
#
loop_
_entity_poly.entity_id
_entity_poly.type
_entity_poly.pdbx_seq_one_letter_code
_entity_poly.pdbx_strand_id
1 'polypeptide(L)'
;MGRTVIIGTLIVFAIFNLLLGLGFYLFLKKRRENGRSLYETPVNQQTRTEKLGLGEILIYLTLLVIAGMFAFQTLNRGGVGNSILAKMILLPALMALFNARKRTGKSILALLITFIVFLFGVMFNLTIGFPPQAPILQINESKITLTETKASDLMEAGFDIYVKQGDGGSDYEDLLADGSFQKYAGDKSVTIEKGFRLDSNAVPYAPYLFAKDGIVLGSISFYGAEDKDVVLEDSMVIQVRFNKDSIEAAKEHAITFKLDELDLTSRLDVPLVQENFKKHLWSIPPSNTSDVTQLWYGLKWKSNSDHLFWNEYYSLIRLDENYLMTDFELAAKVARDE
;
A
#
# COMPACT_ATOMS: atom_id res chain seq x y z
N MET A 1 -11.86 -11.65 11.27
CA MET A 1 -13.29 -11.23 11.21
C MET A 1 -13.55 -10.04 10.31
N GLY A 2 -12.67 -9.04 10.26
CA GLY A 2 -12.87 -7.83 9.47
C GLY A 2 -13.03 -8.02 7.97
N ARG A 3 -12.21 -8.86 7.33
CA ARG A 3 -12.31 -9.17 5.88
C ARG A 3 -13.66 -9.74 5.51
N THR A 4 -14.11 -10.76 6.24
CA THR A 4 -15.39 -11.45 5.97
C THR A 4 -16.57 -10.50 6.08
N VAL A 5 -16.57 -9.61 7.07
CA VAL A 5 -17.64 -8.62 7.26
C VAL A 5 -17.65 -7.62 6.10
N ILE A 6 -16.50 -7.08 5.71
CA ILE A 6 -16.41 -6.11 4.62
C ILE A 6 -16.82 -6.75 3.29
N ILE A 7 -16.28 -7.93 2.97
CA ILE A 7 -16.63 -8.66 1.74
C ILE A 7 -18.12 -9.01 1.74
N GLY A 8 -18.64 -9.54 2.86
CA GLY A 8 -20.07 -9.86 3.00
C GLY A 8 -20.96 -8.64 2.76
N THR A 9 -20.61 -7.49 3.35
CA THR A 9 -21.35 -6.23 3.16
C THR A 9 -21.33 -5.79 1.70
N LEU A 10 -20.18 -5.86 1.02
CA LEU A 10 -20.07 -5.51 -0.40
C LEU A 10 -20.88 -6.46 -1.30
N ILE A 11 -20.88 -7.77 -0.98
CA ILE A 11 -21.69 -8.76 -1.72
C ILE A 11 -23.18 -8.47 -1.53
N VAL A 12 -23.64 -8.26 -0.31
CA VAL A 12 -25.06 -7.93 -0.03
C VAL A 12 -25.47 -6.65 -0.74
N PHE A 13 -24.62 -5.63 -0.71
CA PHE A 13 -24.85 -4.38 -1.43
C PHE A 13 -24.90 -4.60 -2.95
N ALA A 14 -24.01 -5.41 -3.53
CA ALA A 14 -24.03 -5.75 -4.95
C ALA A 14 -25.31 -6.49 -5.35
N ILE A 15 -25.71 -7.51 -4.58
CA ILE A 15 -26.95 -8.29 -4.82
C ILE A 15 -28.17 -7.37 -4.75
N PHE A 16 -28.27 -6.53 -3.73
CA PHE A 16 -29.38 -5.58 -3.57
C PHE A 16 -29.50 -4.66 -4.78
N ASN A 17 -28.41 -4.08 -5.21
CA ASN A 17 -28.38 -3.18 -6.37
C ASN A 17 -28.69 -3.90 -7.70
N LEU A 18 -28.23 -5.14 -7.87
CA LEU A 18 -28.59 -5.99 -9.01
C LEU A 18 -30.10 -6.24 -9.06
N LEU A 19 -30.71 -6.62 -7.92
CA LEU A 19 -32.15 -6.84 -7.82
C LEU A 19 -32.94 -5.57 -8.10
N LEU A 20 -32.47 -4.42 -7.60
CA LEU A 20 -33.09 -3.12 -7.85
C LEU A 20 -33.02 -2.76 -9.33
N GLY A 21 -31.87 -2.93 -9.97
CA GLY A 21 -31.70 -2.70 -11.42
C GLY A 21 -32.56 -3.61 -12.27
N LEU A 22 -32.62 -4.92 -11.91
CA LEU A 22 -33.46 -5.89 -12.59
C LEU A 22 -34.96 -5.58 -12.40
N GLY A 23 -35.37 -5.26 -11.18
CA GLY A 23 -36.75 -4.87 -10.86
C GLY A 23 -37.17 -3.64 -11.66
N PHE A 24 -36.31 -2.63 -11.74
CA PHE A 24 -36.57 -1.43 -12.53
C PHE A 24 -36.64 -1.72 -14.03
N TYR A 25 -35.74 -2.57 -14.56
CA TYR A 25 -35.78 -3.03 -15.94
C TYR A 25 -37.09 -3.74 -16.27
N LEU A 26 -37.52 -4.70 -15.41
CA LEU A 26 -38.78 -5.44 -15.60
C LEU A 26 -39.98 -4.51 -15.52
N PHE A 27 -39.97 -3.55 -14.60
CA PHE A 27 -41.01 -2.53 -14.49
C PHE A 27 -41.13 -1.71 -15.78
N LEU A 28 -40.01 -1.18 -16.31
CA LEU A 28 -39.99 -0.41 -17.54
C LEU A 28 -40.45 -1.23 -18.77
N LYS A 29 -40.07 -2.53 -18.81
CA LYS A 29 -40.44 -3.42 -19.91
C LYS A 29 -41.92 -3.82 -19.88
N LYS A 30 -42.47 -4.08 -18.68
CA LYS A 30 -43.84 -4.56 -18.49
C LYS A 30 -44.87 -3.43 -18.63
N ARG A 31 -44.57 -2.23 -18.19
CA ARG A 31 -45.48 -1.10 -18.25
C ARG A 31 -45.54 -0.54 -19.66
N ARG A 32 -46.75 -0.45 -20.22
CA ARG A 32 -47.00 0.07 -21.56
C ARG A 32 -47.74 1.39 -21.48
N GLU A 33 -47.32 2.32 -22.29
CA GLU A 33 -48.02 3.60 -22.52
C GLU A 33 -48.21 3.79 -24.02
N ASN A 34 -49.42 4.06 -24.45
CA ASN A 34 -49.80 4.15 -25.86
C ASN A 34 -49.34 2.96 -26.74
N GLY A 35 -49.45 1.73 -26.17
CA GLY A 35 -49.12 0.48 -26.87
C GLY A 35 -47.61 0.14 -26.92
N ARG A 36 -46.73 1.06 -26.52
CA ARG A 36 -45.27 0.84 -26.45
C ARG A 36 -44.75 0.67 -25.02
N SER A 37 -43.69 -0.11 -24.83
CA SER A 37 -43.08 -0.25 -23.51
C SER A 37 -42.40 1.05 -23.08
N LEU A 38 -42.44 1.37 -21.78
CA LEU A 38 -41.72 2.55 -21.23
C LEU A 38 -40.21 2.48 -21.46
N TYR A 39 -39.68 1.29 -21.69
CA TYR A 39 -38.27 1.08 -22.00
C TYR A 39 -37.84 1.77 -23.31
N GLU A 40 -38.70 1.75 -24.31
CA GLU A 40 -38.45 2.30 -25.64
C GLU A 40 -39.12 3.67 -25.91
N THR A 41 -40.11 4.01 -25.08
CA THR A 41 -40.87 5.26 -25.25
C THR A 41 -40.08 6.42 -24.64
N PRO A 42 -40.06 7.59 -25.30
CA PRO A 42 -39.56 8.81 -24.67
C PRO A 42 -40.38 9.11 -23.40
N VAL A 43 -39.71 9.14 -22.25
CA VAL A 43 -40.34 9.44 -20.95
C VAL A 43 -40.80 10.91 -20.88
N ASN A 44 -40.31 11.74 -21.80
CA ASN A 44 -40.67 13.13 -21.93
C ASN A 44 -40.70 13.50 -23.41
N GLN A 45 -41.81 14.08 -23.84
CA GLN A 45 -42.01 14.50 -25.24
C GLN A 45 -41.23 15.79 -25.58
N GLN A 46 -40.51 16.36 -24.64
CA GLN A 46 -39.80 17.61 -24.79
C GLN A 46 -38.57 17.47 -25.68
N THR A 47 -38.44 18.40 -26.59
CA THR A 47 -37.36 18.47 -27.57
C THR A 47 -36.04 18.92 -26.96
N ARG A 48 -34.94 18.65 -27.63
CA ARG A 48 -33.53 18.90 -27.25
C ARG A 48 -33.20 20.37 -26.87
N THR A 49 -34.15 21.30 -27.05
CA THR A 49 -34.00 22.74 -26.86
C THR A 49 -34.52 23.27 -25.54
N GLU A 50 -35.07 22.41 -24.69
CA GLU A 50 -35.60 22.87 -23.40
C GLU A 50 -34.54 23.01 -22.30
N LYS A 51 -34.80 23.95 -21.39
CA LYS A 51 -33.94 24.25 -20.25
C LYS A 51 -33.76 22.99 -19.35
N LEU A 52 -32.55 22.79 -18.85
CA LEU A 52 -32.27 21.76 -17.88
C LEU A 52 -33.17 21.88 -16.65
N GLY A 53 -33.85 20.80 -16.28
CA GLY A 53 -34.68 20.76 -15.06
C GLY A 53 -33.80 20.73 -13.79
N LEU A 54 -34.34 21.24 -12.68
CA LEU A 54 -33.62 21.29 -11.40
C LEU A 54 -33.03 19.92 -10.97
N GLY A 55 -33.80 18.83 -11.18
CA GLY A 55 -33.32 17.47 -10.85
C GLY A 55 -32.17 17.01 -11.75
N GLU A 56 -32.17 17.42 -13.01
CA GLU A 56 -31.12 17.13 -13.97
C GLU A 56 -29.83 17.90 -13.61
N ILE A 57 -29.96 19.17 -13.23
CA ILE A 57 -28.86 20.01 -12.72
C ILE A 57 -28.24 19.38 -11.46
N LEU A 58 -29.06 18.93 -10.51
CA LEU A 58 -28.59 18.27 -9.28
C LEU A 58 -27.78 17.00 -9.59
N ILE A 59 -28.26 16.15 -10.52
CA ILE A 59 -27.54 14.94 -10.92
C ILE A 59 -26.20 15.30 -11.58
N TYR A 60 -26.18 16.29 -12.49
CA TYR A 60 -24.93 16.76 -13.11
C TYR A 60 -23.96 17.31 -12.08
N LEU A 61 -24.43 18.09 -11.12
CA LEU A 61 -23.62 18.70 -10.07
C LEU A 61 -23.04 17.63 -9.13
N THR A 62 -23.86 16.66 -8.75
CA THR A 62 -23.41 15.51 -7.92
C THR A 62 -22.33 14.72 -8.64
N LEU A 63 -22.52 14.38 -9.91
CA LEU A 63 -21.53 13.64 -10.70
C LEU A 63 -20.24 14.44 -10.90
N LEU A 64 -20.34 15.76 -11.06
CA LEU A 64 -19.19 16.66 -11.20
C LEU A 64 -18.40 16.75 -9.90
N VAL A 65 -19.09 16.83 -8.75
CA VAL A 65 -18.46 16.81 -7.42
C VAL A 65 -17.74 15.48 -7.20
N ILE A 66 -18.39 14.36 -7.50
CA ILE A 66 -17.80 13.04 -7.34
C ILE A 66 -16.60 12.85 -8.30
N ALA A 67 -16.72 13.31 -9.56
CA ALA A 67 -15.62 13.33 -10.51
C ALA A 67 -14.44 14.17 -10.02
N GLY A 68 -14.73 15.35 -9.44
CA GLY A 68 -13.72 16.21 -8.83
C GLY A 68 -13.01 15.56 -7.64
N MET A 69 -13.75 14.89 -6.75
CA MET A 69 -13.19 14.14 -5.64
C MET A 69 -12.26 13.00 -6.13
N PHE A 70 -12.66 12.26 -7.15
CA PHE A 70 -11.82 11.21 -7.75
C PHE A 70 -10.55 11.77 -8.41
N ALA A 71 -10.69 12.87 -9.17
CA ALA A 71 -9.55 13.54 -9.79
C ALA A 71 -8.57 14.05 -8.70
N PHE A 72 -9.09 14.66 -7.64
CA PHE A 72 -8.28 15.14 -6.51
C PHE A 72 -7.57 13.99 -5.78
N GLN A 73 -8.25 12.88 -5.52
CA GLN A 73 -7.61 11.69 -4.93
C GLN A 73 -6.54 11.08 -5.83
N THR A 74 -6.80 11.03 -7.15
CA THR A 74 -5.83 10.50 -8.13
C THR A 74 -4.57 11.37 -8.19
N LEU A 75 -4.74 12.69 -8.20
CA LEU A 75 -3.62 13.64 -8.22
C LEU A 75 -2.80 13.62 -6.93
N ASN A 76 -3.47 13.47 -5.78
CA ASN A 76 -2.80 13.50 -4.47
C ASN A 76 -2.22 12.16 -4.03
N ARG A 77 -2.75 11.04 -4.50
CA ARG A 77 -2.32 9.68 -4.06
C ARG A 77 -1.50 8.92 -5.09
N GLY A 78 -1.35 9.44 -6.33
CA GLY A 78 -0.42 8.93 -7.35
C GLY A 78 -0.57 7.46 -7.77
N GLY A 79 -1.68 6.80 -7.43
CA GLY A 79 -1.87 5.39 -7.74
C GLY A 79 -2.41 5.16 -9.16
N VAL A 80 -1.77 4.29 -9.93
CA VAL A 80 -2.23 3.86 -11.28
C VAL A 80 -3.65 3.29 -11.21
N GLY A 81 -4.01 2.57 -10.14
CA GLY A 81 -5.33 2.00 -9.91
C GLY A 81 -6.45 3.04 -9.83
N ASN A 82 -6.21 4.18 -9.18
CA ASN A 82 -7.18 5.28 -9.11
C ASN A 82 -7.46 5.91 -10.49
N SER A 83 -6.43 5.97 -11.36
CA SER A 83 -6.59 6.46 -12.74
C SER A 83 -7.43 5.52 -13.59
N ILE A 84 -7.26 4.20 -13.44
CA ILE A 84 -8.05 3.19 -14.17
C ILE A 84 -9.51 3.25 -13.75
N LEU A 85 -9.80 3.28 -12.43
CA LEU A 85 -11.16 3.40 -11.90
C LEU A 85 -11.84 4.69 -12.37
N ALA A 86 -11.16 5.82 -12.31
CA ALA A 86 -11.69 7.09 -12.79
C ALA A 86 -12.08 6.98 -14.28
N LYS A 87 -11.25 6.36 -15.13
CA LYS A 87 -11.53 6.16 -16.54
C LYS A 87 -12.68 5.17 -16.79
N MET A 88 -12.70 4.05 -16.06
CA MET A 88 -13.72 3.01 -16.25
C MET A 88 -15.11 3.43 -15.75
N ILE A 89 -15.20 4.30 -14.77
CA ILE A 89 -16.46 4.72 -14.16
C ILE A 89 -16.91 6.08 -14.66
N LEU A 90 -16.02 7.05 -14.72
CA LEU A 90 -16.33 8.43 -15.09
C LEU A 90 -16.72 8.57 -16.58
N LEU A 91 -16.02 7.88 -17.46
CA LEU A 91 -16.30 7.94 -18.89
C LEU A 91 -17.67 7.33 -19.23
N PRO A 92 -18.02 6.10 -18.77
CA PRO A 92 -19.35 5.55 -18.95
C PRO A 92 -20.45 6.40 -18.29
N ALA A 93 -20.19 6.99 -17.11
CA ALA A 93 -21.14 7.86 -16.42
C ALA A 93 -21.46 9.12 -17.24
N LEU A 94 -20.45 9.77 -17.79
CA LEU A 94 -20.60 10.92 -18.68
C LEU A 94 -21.34 10.55 -19.98
N MET A 95 -21.03 9.39 -20.57
CA MET A 95 -21.74 8.90 -21.75
C MET A 95 -23.20 8.53 -21.45
N ALA A 96 -23.48 7.94 -20.29
CA ALA A 96 -24.84 7.64 -19.85
C ALA A 96 -25.66 8.91 -19.62
N LEU A 97 -25.05 9.95 -19.02
CA LEU A 97 -25.63 11.28 -18.88
C LEU A 97 -25.97 11.90 -20.23
N PHE A 98 -25.04 11.84 -21.16
CA PHE A 98 -25.28 12.36 -22.53
C PHE A 98 -26.43 11.62 -23.22
N ASN A 99 -26.52 10.31 -23.06
CA ASN A 99 -27.57 9.46 -23.57
C ASN A 99 -28.91 9.65 -22.83
N ALA A 100 -28.88 9.96 -21.53
CA ALA A 100 -30.08 10.25 -20.74
C ALA A 100 -30.85 11.47 -21.23
N ARG A 101 -30.20 12.38 -21.98
CA ARG A 101 -30.88 13.50 -22.68
C ARG A 101 -31.91 13.04 -23.69
N LYS A 102 -31.84 11.81 -24.22
CA LYS A 102 -32.87 11.23 -25.10
C LYS A 102 -34.12 10.79 -24.31
N ARG A 103 -34.03 10.79 -22.97
CA ARG A 103 -35.15 10.56 -22.02
C ARG A 103 -36.04 9.36 -22.35
N THR A 104 -35.41 8.28 -22.79
CA THR A 104 -36.07 6.99 -22.92
C THR A 104 -35.90 6.19 -21.58
N GLY A 105 -36.81 5.28 -21.28
CA GLY A 105 -36.65 4.40 -20.13
C GLY A 105 -35.33 3.64 -20.16
N LYS A 106 -34.82 3.25 -21.32
CA LYS A 106 -33.50 2.66 -21.54
C LYS A 106 -32.36 3.59 -21.08
N SER A 107 -32.44 4.88 -21.38
CA SER A 107 -31.42 5.84 -20.98
C SER A 107 -31.41 6.08 -19.47
N ILE A 108 -32.59 6.11 -18.85
CA ILE A 108 -32.72 6.24 -17.39
C ILE A 108 -32.17 4.99 -16.68
N LEU A 109 -32.46 3.80 -17.23
CA LEU A 109 -31.91 2.55 -16.69
C LEU A 109 -30.37 2.53 -16.82
N ALA A 110 -29.81 2.94 -17.96
CA ALA A 110 -28.37 3.03 -18.14
C ALA A 110 -27.73 4.00 -17.14
N LEU A 111 -28.36 5.16 -16.91
CA LEU A 111 -27.92 6.11 -15.90
C LEU A 111 -27.93 5.50 -14.48
N LEU A 112 -29.03 4.82 -14.11
CA LEU A 112 -29.16 4.15 -12.83
C LEU A 112 -28.07 3.09 -12.61
N ILE A 113 -27.83 2.22 -13.60
CA ILE A 113 -26.80 1.20 -13.53
C ILE A 113 -25.41 1.83 -13.38
N THR A 114 -25.13 2.86 -14.17
CA THR A 114 -23.84 3.57 -14.10
C THR A 114 -23.63 4.21 -12.71
N PHE A 115 -24.67 4.79 -12.15
CA PHE A 115 -24.62 5.38 -10.81
C PHE A 115 -24.38 4.29 -9.73
N ILE A 116 -25.04 3.14 -9.84
CA ILE A 116 -24.84 1.99 -8.94
C ILE A 116 -23.38 1.50 -9.01
N VAL A 117 -22.85 1.27 -10.21
CA VAL A 117 -21.45 0.84 -10.41
C VAL A 117 -20.47 1.86 -9.83
N PHE A 118 -20.77 3.14 -10.04
CA PHE A 118 -19.97 4.23 -9.47
C PHE A 118 -19.99 4.22 -7.94
N LEU A 119 -21.17 4.12 -7.30
CA LEU A 119 -21.29 4.03 -5.83
C LEU A 119 -20.54 2.81 -5.29
N PHE A 120 -20.63 1.67 -5.99
CA PHE A 120 -19.89 0.47 -5.62
C PHE A 120 -18.37 0.70 -5.68
N GLY A 121 -17.89 1.34 -6.75
CA GLY A 121 -16.48 1.71 -6.88
C GLY A 121 -16.00 2.66 -5.78
N VAL A 122 -16.83 3.64 -5.40
CA VAL A 122 -16.53 4.54 -4.26
C VAL A 122 -16.47 3.77 -2.95
N MET A 123 -17.46 2.92 -2.66
CA MET A 123 -17.46 2.11 -1.46
C MET A 123 -16.23 1.19 -1.40
N PHE A 124 -15.93 0.50 -2.50
CA PHE A 124 -14.73 -0.34 -2.60
C PHE A 124 -13.45 0.45 -2.29
N ASN A 125 -13.29 1.62 -2.91
CA ASN A 125 -12.11 2.46 -2.68
C ASN A 125 -12.02 2.97 -1.24
N LEU A 126 -13.15 3.32 -0.61
CA LEU A 126 -13.17 3.82 0.77
C LEU A 126 -12.92 2.70 1.81
N THR A 127 -13.37 1.48 1.53
CA THR A 127 -13.30 0.37 2.49
C THR A 127 -12.08 -0.53 2.29
N ILE A 128 -11.71 -0.83 1.05
CA ILE A 128 -10.59 -1.71 0.72
C ILE A 128 -9.40 -0.88 0.24
N GLY A 129 -9.63 0.05 -0.70
CA GLY A 129 -8.57 0.81 -1.35
C GLY A 129 -7.74 -0.04 -2.30
N PHE A 130 -6.56 0.45 -2.65
CA PHE A 130 -5.58 -0.22 -3.51
C PHE A 130 -4.32 -0.55 -2.74
N PRO A 131 -3.59 -1.60 -3.16
CA PRO A 131 -2.31 -1.92 -2.56
C PRO A 131 -1.37 -0.71 -2.65
N PRO A 132 -0.68 -0.35 -1.56
CA PRO A 132 0.38 0.63 -1.64
C PRO A 132 1.55 0.04 -2.43
N GLN A 133 2.31 0.89 -3.10
CA GLN A 133 3.57 0.46 -3.69
C GLN A 133 4.57 0.22 -2.56
N ALA A 134 5.22 -0.94 -2.57
CA ALA A 134 6.28 -1.24 -1.63
C ALA A 134 7.49 -0.33 -1.89
N PRO A 135 8.09 0.27 -0.85
CA PRO A 135 9.34 1.00 -1.00
C PRO A 135 10.49 0.03 -1.31
N ILE A 136 11.46 0.51 -2.07
CA ILE A 136 12.65 -0.26 -2.45
C ILE A 136 13.82 0.21 -1.61
N LEU A 137 14.37 -0.67 -0.79
CA LEU A 137 15.66 -0.46 -0.14
C LEU A 137 16.75 -0.96 -1.08
N GLN A 138 17.67 -0.10 -1.43
CA GLN A 138 18.82 -0.45 -2.25
C GLN A 138 20.10 -0.40 -1.42
N ILE A 139 20.88 -1.47 -1.47
CA ILE A 139 22.20 -1.58 -0.86
C ILE A 139 23.22 -1.78 -1.99
N ASN A 140 24.02 -0.77 -2.29
CA ASN A 140 24.81 -0.69 -3.51
C ASN A 140 23.91 -0.90 -4.75
N GLU A 141 24.12 -1.99 -5.50
CA GLU A 141 23.32 -2.34 -6.68
C GLU A 141 22.15 -3.29 -6.36
N SER A 142 22.14 -3.89 -5.17
CA SER A 142 21.16 -4.88 -4.78
C SER A 142 19.88 -4.21 -4.26
N LYS A 143 18.71 -4.63 -4.77
CA LYS A 143 17.40 -4.11 -4.38
C LYS A 143 16.67 -5.09 -3.48
N ILE A 144 16.14 -4.60 -2.39
CA ILE A 144 15.33 -5.35 -1.42
C ILE A 144 13.94 -4.71 -1.37
N THR A 145 12.93 -5.48 -1.74
CA THR A 145 11.53 -5.10 -1.63
C THR A 145 10.87 -5.98 -0.59
N LEU A 146 10.42 -5.39 0.52
CA LEU A 146 9.79 -6.16 1.59
C LEU A 146 8.54 -6.89 1.07
N THR A 147 8.32 -8.10 1.58
CA THR A 147 7.24 -9.03 1.17
C THR A 147 7.35 -9.60 -0.25
N GLU A 148 8.42 -9.27 -0.98
CA GLU A 148 8.68 -9.77 -2.33
C GLU A 148 10.04 -10.47 -2.40
N THR A 149 11.10 -9.84 -1.85
CA THR A 149 12.46 -10.39 -1.83
C THR A 149 12.53 -11.56 -0.85
N LYS A 150 12.99 -12.71 -1.30
CA LYS A 150 13.21 -13.89 -0.48
C LYS A 150 14.61 -13.91 0.14
N ALA A 151 14.78 -14.76 1.16
CA ALA A 151 16.12 -15.00 1.72
C ALA A 151 17.07 -15.61 0.67
N SER A 152 16.57 -16.49 -0.21
CA SER A 152 17.34 -17.02 -1.36
C SER A 152 17.84 -15.92 -2.28
N ASP A 153 16.99 -14.92 -2.59
CA ASP A 153 17.36 -13.83 -3.51
C ASP A 153 18.49 -12.97 -2.90
N LEU A 154 18.46 -12.77 -1.56
CA LEU A 154 19.55 -12.07 -0.87
C LEU A 154 20.87 -12.85 -0.95
N MET A 155 20.84 -14.17 -0.74
CA MET A 155 22.03 -15.01 -0.84
C MET A 155 22.59 -15.03 -2.25
N GLU A 156 21.72 -15.09 -3.27
CA GLU A 156 22.13 -14.99 -4.69
C GLU A 156 22.73 -13.61 -5.03
N ALA A 157 22.26 -12.54 -4.37
CA ALA A 157 22.84 -11.20 -4.50
C ALA A 157 24.14 -10.99 -3.70
N GLY A 158 24.67 -12.08 -3.09
CA GLY A 158 25.94 -12.08 -2.37
C GLY A 158 25.86 -11.57 -0.93
N PHE A 159 24.67 -11.59 -0.32
CA PHE A 159 24.53 -11.34 1.11
C PHE A 159 24.67 -12.66 1.88
N ASP A 160 25.34 -12.61 3.00
CA ASP A 160 25.40 -13.68 3.98
C ASP A 160 24.32 -13.48 5.04
N ILE A 161 23.59 -14.53 5.36
CA ILE A 161 22.61 -14.55 6.44
C ILE A 161 23.21 -15.32 7.62
N TYR A 162 23.09 -14.75 8.80
CA TYR A 162 23.56 -15.38 10.05
C TYR A 162 22.37 -15.59 10.97
N VAL A 163 22.32 -16.76 11.58
CA VAL A 163 21.27 -17.19 12.50
C VAL A 163 21.80 -17.07 13.91
N LYS A 164 21.03 -16.43 14.79
CA LYS A 164 21.40 -16.29 16.20
C LYS A 164 21.47 -17.64 16.89
N GLN A 165 22.54 -17.86 17.66
CA GLN A 165 22.79 -19.02 18.48
C GLN A 165 22.89 -18.59 19.97
N GLY A 166 21.92 -18.97 20.80
CA GLY A 166 21.92 -18.60 22.21
C GLY A 166 21.63 -17.12 22.51
N ASP A 167 22.02 -16.65 23.68
CA ASP A 167 21.68 -15.33 24.22
C ASP A 167 22.80 -14.27 24.10
N GLY A 168 23.95 -14.61 23.49
CA GLY A 168 25.09 -13.72 23.33
C GLY A 168 24.92 -12.70 22.18
N GLY A 169 25.97 -11.89 21.95
CA GLY A 169 26.08 -11.01 20.77
C GLY A 169 25.39 -9.67 20.92
N SER A 170 25.91 -8.79 21.75
CA SER A 170 25.46 -7.41 21.89
C SER A 170 26.39 -6.40 21.23
N ASP A 171 27.69 -6.67 21.22
CA ASP A 171 28.68 -5.73 20.72
C ASP A 171 28.98 -5.99 19.23
N TYR A 172 28.96 -4.95 18.43
CA TYR A 172 29.07 -5.05 16.96
C TYR A 172 30.35 -5.77 16.50
N GLU A 173 31.47 -5.46 17.16
CA GLU A 173 32.79 -6.01 16.80
C GLU A 173 32.88 -7.53 17.02
N ASP A 174 32.13 -8.05 17.96
CA ASP A 174 32.17 -9.46 18.35
C ASP A 174 31.10 -10.34 17.68
N LEU A 175 30.11 -9.73 17.00
CA LEU A 175 28.94 -10.42 16.45
C LEU A 175 29.26 -11.66 15.63
N LEU A 176 30.30 -11.63 14.83
CA LEU A 176 30.72 -12.75 13.99
C LEU A 176 31.84 -13.57 14.59
N ALA A 177 32.50 -13.07 15.67
CA ALA A 177 33.68 -13.68 16.28
C ALA A 177 33.35 -14.53 17.53
N ASP A 178 32.32 -14.15 18.29
CA ASP A 178 32.00 -14.78 19.61
C ASP A 178 31.17 -16.06 19.49
N GLY A 179 30.75 -16.45 18.26
CA GLY A 179 29.89 -17.62 18.03
C GLY A 179 28.41 -17.39 18.31
N SER A 180 28.01 -16.17 18.67
CA SER A 180 26.60 -15.80 18.92
C SER A 180 25.75 -15.91 17.65
N PHE A 181 26.37 -15.82 16.48
CA PHE A 181 25.71 -15.94 15.19
C PHE A 181 26.47 -16.92 14.29
N GLN A 182 25.73 -17.84 13.69
CA GLN A 182 26.28 -18.81 12.75
C GLN A 182 25.84 -18.48 11.33
N LYS A 183 26.80 -18.47 10.39
CA LYS A 183 26.48 -18.28 8.97
C LYS A 183 25.59 -19.42 8.47
N TYR A 184 24.48 -19.05 7.86
CA TYR A 184 23.58 -19.99 7.26
C TYR A 184 24.17 -20.59 5.98
N ALA A 185 24.15 -21.91 5.88
CA ALA A 185 24.80 -22.63 4.77
C ALA A 185 23.91 -22.80 3.53
N GLY A 186 22.64 -22.38 3.57
CA GLY A 186 21.69 -22.62 2.47
C GLY A 186 21.24 -24.07 2.37
N ASP A 187 21.27 -24.81 3.46
CA ASP A 187 21.04 -26.26 3.53
C ASP A 187 19.61 -26.64 3.94
N LYS A 188 18.71 -25.68 4.00
CA LYS A 188 17.31 -25.82 4.44
C LYS A 188 17.14 -26.29 5.89
N SER A 189 18.19 -26.15 6.69
CA SER A 189 18.17 -26.56 8.10
C SER A 189 17.39 -25.61 9.01
N VAL A 190 17.15 -24.36 8.56
CA VAL A 190 16.47 -23.32 9.32
C VAL A 190 15.07 -23.13 8.78
N THR A 191 14.08 -23.10 9.68
CA THR A 191 12.68 -22.81 9.34
C THR A 191 12.20 -21.56 10.06
N ILE A 192 11.38 -20.79 9.35
CA ILE A 192 10.61 -19.67 9.89
C ILE A 192 9.28 -20.21 10.38
N GLU A 193 9.01 -20.03 11.68
CA GLU A 193 7.75 -20.44 12.28
C GLU A 193 6.56 -19.74 11.62
N LYS A 194 5.45 -20.44 11.56
CA LYS A 194 4.18 -19.90 11.07
C LYS A 194 3.72 -18.70 11.88
N GLY A 195 2.92 -17.86 11.22
CA GLY A 195 2.35 -16.65 11.82
C GLY A 195 3.24 -15.43 11.62
N PHE A 196 2.62 -14.28 11.70
CA PHE A 196 3.31 -13.00 11.52
C PHE A 196 3.89 -12.51 12.86
N ARG A 197 5.19 -12.23 12.87
CA ARG A 197 5.87 -11.59 14.00
C ARG A 197 6.80 -10.51 13.48
N LEU A 198 6.75 -9.34 14.10
CA LEU A 198 7.79 -8.33 13.97
C LEU A 198 8.66 -8.39 15.20
N ASP A 199 9.95 -8.39 14.96
CA ASP A 199 10.90 -8.46 16.07
C ASP A 199 10.94 -7.13 16.84
N SER A 200 11.09 -7.26 18.16
CA SER A 200 11.17 -6.12 19.06
C SER A 200 12.46 -5.34 18.82
N ASN A 201 12.37 -4.01 18.85
CA ASN A 201 13.54 -3.12 18.84
C ASN A 201 14.39 -3.23 20.13
N ALA A 202 13.94 -4.02 21.12
CA ALA A 202 14.64 -4.17 22.40
C ALA A 202 15.92 -5.00 22.28
N VAL A 203 16.05 -5.80 21.23
CA VAL A 203 17.25 -6.62 21.00
C VAL A 203 17.85 -6.23 19.66
N PRO A 204 18.94 -5.46 19.66
CA PRO A 204 19.69 -5.21 18.44
C PRO A 204 20.19 -6.54 17.88
N TYR A 205 20.31 -6.64 16.58
CA TYR A 205 20.87 -7.80 15.89
C TYR A 205 20.10 -9.13 16.01
N ALA A 206 18.81 -9.14 16.31
CA ALA A 206 18.01 -10.37 16.36
C ALA A 206 16.85 -10.30 15.36
N PRO A 207 16.34 -11.46 14.87
CA PRO A 207 16.85 -12.81 15.08
C PRO A 207 17.90 -13.24 14.06
N TYR A 208 18.02 -12.51 12.96
CA TYR A 208 18.99 -12.78 11.88
C TYR A 208 19.82 -11.56 11.61
N LEU A 209 21.12 -11.77 11.32
CA LEU A 209 21.96 -10.74 10.73
C LEU A 209 22.06 -10.96 9.23
N PHE A 210 22.28 -9.90 8.51
CA PHE A 210 22.75 -9.99 7.15
C PHE A 210 24.01 -9.16 6.96
N ALA A 211 24.95 -9.72 6.21
CA ALA A 211 26.23 -9.15 5.97
C ALA A 211 26.57 -9.19 4.49
N LYS A 212 27.49 -8.34 4.06
CA LYS A 212 28.04 -8.36 2.71
C LYS A 212 29.56 -8.20 2.82
N ASP A 213 30.29 -9.07 2.13
CA ASP A 213 31.77 -9.06 2.14
C ASP A 213 32.37 -9.10 3.55
N GLY A 214 31.71 -9.79 4.49
CA GLY A 214 32.11 -9.89 5.88
C GLY A 214 31.71 -8.70 6.77
N ILE A 215 31.09 -7.68 6.23
CA ILE A 215 30.60 -6.51 6.97
C ILE A 215 29.14 -6.72 7.36
N VAL A 216 28.85 -6.71 8.65
CA VAL A 216 27.48 -6.79 9.16
C VAL A 216 26.75 -5.50 8.85
N LEU A 217 25.71 -5.58 8.02
CA LEU A 217 24.90 -4.43 7.63
C LEU A 217 23.77 -4.14 8.60
N GLY A 218 23.32 -5.14 9.35
CA GLY A 218 22.25 -4.98 10.32
C GLY A 218 21.48 -6.26 10.59
N SER A 219 20.30 -6.11 11.16
CA SER A 219 19.38 -7.21 11.40
C SER A 219 18.28 -7.28 10.36
N ILE A 220 17.79 -8.49 10.13
CA ILE A 220 16.75 -8.78 9.17
C ILE A 220 15.75 -9.76 9.76
N SER A 221 14.47 -9.63 9.40
CA SER A 221 13.42 -10.54 9.83
C SER A 221 12.68 -11.08 8.62
N PHE A 222 12.23 -12.32 8.74
CA PHE A 222 11.58 -13.06 7.69
C PHE A 222 10.16 -13.50 8.08
N TYR A 223 9.33 -13.68 7.07
CA TYR A 223 7.99 -14.22 7.17
C TYR A 223 7.80 -15.32 6.12
N GLY A 224 7.35 -16.47 6.55
CA GLY A 224 7.05 -17.58 5.67
C GLY A 224 5.58 -17.63 5.27
N ALA A 225 4.73 -18.10 6.18
CA ALA A 225 3.30 -18.23 5.97
C ALA A 225 2.53 -18.07 7.28
N GLU A 226 1.21 -17.85 7.21
CA GLU A 226 0.36 -17.70 8.38
C GLU A 226 0.05 -19.05 9.04
N ASP A 227 -0.04 -20.13 8.27
CA ASP A 227 -0.60 -21.42 8.68
C ASP A 227 0.42 -22.56 8.75
N LYS A 228 1.62 -22.39 8.22
CA LYS A 228 2.67 -23.42 8.19
C LYS A 228 4.06 -22.84 8.31
N ASP A 229 4.97 -23.63 8.84
CA ASP A 229 6.40 -23.32 8.86
C ASP A 229 6.97 -23.37 7.44
N VAL A 230 7.91 -22.50 7.14
CA VAL A 230 8.53 -22.36 5.82
C VAL A 230 10.06 -22.36 6.00
N VAL A 231 10.79 -23.04 5.12
CA VAL A 231 12.26 -22.97 5.14
C VAL A 231 12.74 -21.54 4.88
N LEU A 232 13.87 -21.19 5.48
CA LEU A 232 14.39 -19.82 5.43
C LEU A 232 14.52 -19.28 4.01
N GLU A 233 15.03 -20.09 3.08
CA GLU A 233 15.24 -19.68 1.67
C GLU A 233 13.96 -19.23 0.97
N ASP A 234 12.82 -19.86 1.28
CA ASP A 234 11.53 -19.55 0.69
C ASP A 234 10.79 -18.44 1.42
N SER A 235 11.31 -17.97 2.55
CA SER A 235 10.69 -16.91 3.34
C SER A 235 11.00 -15.53 2.78
N MET A 236 10.08 -14.59 2.99
CA MET A 236 10.16 -13.22 2.50
C MET A 236 10.72 -12.28 3.57
N VAL A 237 11.52 -11.32 3.16
CA VAL A 237 11.98 -10.24 4.03
C VAL A 237 10.79 -9.37 4.43
N ILE A 238 10.61 -9.15 5.73
CA ILE A 238 9.56 -8.27 6.26
C ILE A 238 10.08 -7.11 7.09
N GLN A 239 11.33 -7.16 7.53
CA GLN A 239 11.94 -6.07 8.28
C GLN A 239 13.45 -6.04 8.02
N VAL A 240 13.98 -4.84 7.88
CA VAL A 240 15.43 -4.56 7.82
C VAL A 240 15.72 -3.43 8.78
N ARG A 241 16.77 -3.59 9.60
CA ARG A 241 17.21 -2.58 10.55
C ARG A 241 18.69 -2.37 10.47
N PHE A 242 19.11 -1.11 10.43
CA PHE A 242 20.49 -0.69 10.60
C PHE A 242 20.60 0.09 11.90
N ASN A 243 21.65 -0.10 12.63
CA ASN A 243 22.02 0.72 13.79
C ASN A 243 23.26 1.54 13.47
N LYS A 244 23.65 2.40 14.40
CA LYS A 244 24.78 3.30 14.24
C LYS A 244 26.06 2.57 13.86
N ASP A 245 26.40 1.48 14.56
CA ASP A 245 27.65 0.75 14.33
C ASP A 245 27.70 0.13 12.93
N SER A 246 26.60 -0.50 12.51
CA SER A 246 26.51 -1.07 11.16
C SER A 246 26.53 -0.02 10.04
N ILE A 247 25.96 1.17 10.28
CA ILE A 247 26.00 2.29 9.35
C ILE A 247 27.43 2.85 9.24
N GLU A 248 28.14 2.99 10.36
CA GLU A 248 29.52 3.45 10.38
C GLU A 248 30.44 2.45 9.64
N ALA A 249 30.32 1.15 9.97
CA ALA A 249 31.09 0.12 9.27
C ALA A 249 30.80 0.05 7.77
N ALA A 250 29.53 0.15 7.37
CA ALA A 250 29.15 0.21 5.96
C ALA A 250 29.77 1.42 5.24
N LYS A 251 29.78 2.58 5.89
CA LYS A 251 30.39 3.81 5.35
C LYS A 251 31.90 3.67 5.16
N GLU A 252 32.61 3.06 6.11
CA GLU A 252 34.05 2.79 6.00
C GLU A 252 34.40 1.90 4.81
N HIS A 253 33.47 1.02 4.41
CA HIS A 253 33.61 0.10 3.27
C HIS A 253 32.93 0.59 1.98
N ALA A 254 32.55 1.87 1.93
CA ALA A 254 31.88 2.50 0.79
C ALA A 254 30.57 1.80 0.36
N ILE A 255 29.86 1.18 1.30
CA ILE A 255 28.54 0.63 1.08
C ILE A 255 27.50 1.74 1.19
N THR A 256 26.66 1.88 0.18
CA THR A 256 25.62 2.90 0.11
C THR A 256 24.23 2.33 0.36
N PHE A 257 23.39 3.15 1.00
CA PHE A 257 21.99 2.82 1.25
C PHE A 257 21.09 3.84 0.57
N LYS A 258 20.06 3.38 -0.14
CA LYS A 258 19.01 4.24 -0.70
C LYS A 258 17.64 3.68 -0.37
N LEU A 259 16.69 4.58 -0.10
CA LEU A 259 15.28 4.25 0.01
C LEU A 259 14.56 4.92 -1.16
N ASP A 260 14.05 4.11 -2.09
CA ASP A 260 13.62 4.57 -3.41
C ASP A 260 14.74 5.40 -4.07
N GLU A 261 14.51 6.68 -4.33
CA GLU A 261 15.51 7.58 -4.93
C GLU A 261 16.37 8.36 -3.89
N LEU A 262 16.01 8.27 -2.59
CA LEU A 262 16.71 9.01 -1.53
C LEU A 262 17.97 8.28 -1.07
N ASP A 263 19.11 8.93 -1.19
CA ASP A 263 20.39 8.47 -0.63
C ASP A 263 20.40 8.69 0.90
N LEU A 264 20.34 7.57 1.66
CA LEU A 264 20.35 7.59 3.12
C LEU A 264 21.73 7.83 3.72
N THR A 265 22.80 7.74 2.93
CA THR A 265 24.18 8.01 3.38
C THR A 265 24.54 9.50 3.33
N SER A 266 23.69 10.29 2.71
CA SER A 266 23.82 11.75 2.64
C SER A 266 23.12 12.45 3.81
N ARG A 267 23.30 13.75 3.92
CA ARG A 267 22.57 14.58 4.88
C ARG A 267 21.08 14.64 4.50
N LEU A 268 20.21 14.31 5.45
CA LEU A 268 18.78 14.18 5.23
C LEU A 268 18.01 15.42 5.73
N ASP A 269 18.16 16.53 5.02
CA ASP A 269 17.43 17.77 5.36
C ASP A 269 15.92 17.63 5.08
N VAL A 270 15.11 18.34 5.87
CA VAL A 270 13.64 18.30 5.76
C VAL A 270 13.13 18.56 4.34
N PRO A 271 13.60 19.58 3.58
CA PRO A 271 13.16 19.80 2.21
C PRO A 271 13.42 18.60 1.29
N LEU A 272 14.60 18.00 1.39
CA LEU A 272 14.99 16.83 0.57
C LEU A 272 14.09 15.63 0.83
N VAL A 273 13.84 15.31 2.10
CA VAL A 273 12.99 14.18 2.48
C VAL A 273 11.53 14.46 2.12
N GLN A 274 11.06 15.71 2.27
CA GLN A 274 9.73 16.10 1.85
C GLN A 274 9.52 16.02 0.34
N GLU A 275 10.50 16.37 -0.47
CA GLU A 275 10.43 16.26 -1.93
C GLU A 275 10.26 14.81 -2.36
N ASN A 276 11.02 13.88 -1.77
CA ASN A 276 10.98 12.46 -2.10
C ASN A 276 9.74 11.75 -1.55
N PHE A 277 9.32 12.06 -0.30
CA PHE A 277 8.32 11.27 0.42
C PHE A 277 7.09 12.03 0.91
N LYS A 278 6.80 13.23 0.38
CA LYS A 278 5.69 14.08 0.84
C LYS A 278 4.39 13.33 1.17
N LYS A 279 4.04 12.33 0.35
CA LYS A 279 2.80 11.54 0.50
C LYS A 279 2.88 10.50 1.60
N HIS A 280 4.08 10.13 2.01
CA HIS A 280 4.34 9.04 2.93
C HIS A 280 4.82 9.51 4.30
N LEU A 281 5.22 10.79 4.41
CA LEU A 281 5.64 11.39 5.66
C LEU A 281 4.47 11.52 6.64
N TRP A 282 4.59 10.91 7.81
CA TRP A 282 3.68 11.09 8.92
C TRP A 282 4.34 11.77 10.12
N SER A 283 5.67 11.80 10.17
CA SER A 283 6.45 12.56 11.16
C SER A 283 7.69 13.17 10.53
N ILE A 284 8.02 14.37 10.96
CA ILE A 284 9.23 15.11 10.61
C ILE A 284 9.92 15.60 11.88
N PRO A 285 11.27 15.75 11.89
CA PRO A 285 11.98 16.32 13.02
C PRO A 285 11.47 17.74 13.34
N PRO A 286 11.35 18.10 14.63
CA PRO A 286 11.02 19.47 15.02
C PRO A 286 12.12 20.43 14.60
N SER A 287 11.75 21.61 14.11
CA SER A 287 12.71 22.62 13.62
C SER A 287 13.55 23.28 14.71
N ASN A 288 13.15 23.18 15.98
CA ASN A 288 13.74 23.92 17.11
C ASN A 288 14.03 22.99 18.31
N THR A 289 14.57 21.81 18.07
CA THR A 289 14.96 20.90 19.17
C THR A 289 16.46 20.67 19.17
N SER A 290 17.04 20.63 20.35
CA SER A 290 18.38 20.12 20.61
C SER A 290 18.37 18.66 21.10
N ASP A 291 17.18 18.08 21.28
CA ASP A 291 17.01 16.70 21.71
C ASP A 291 17.10 15.76 20.50
N VAL A 292 18.22 15.09 20.36
CA VAL A 292 18.48 14.13 19.26
C VAL A 292 17.48 12.97 19.25
N THR A 293 16.85 12.64 20.36
CA THR A 293 15.82 11.59 20.41
C THR A 293 14.57 11.94 19.62
N GLN A 294 14.36 13.23 19.32
CA GLN A 294 13.25 13.74 18.51
C GLN A 294 13.64 13.94 17.03
N LEU A 295 14.92 13.73 16.68
CA LEU A 295 15.37 13.90 15.31
C LEU A 295 15.14 12.61 14.52
N TRP A 296 13.95 12.48 13.95
CA TRP A 296 13.59 11.32 13.15
C TRP A 296 12.49 11.62 12.13
N TYR A 297 12.53 10.88 11.01
CA TYR A 297 11.47 10.83 10.02
C TYR A 297 10.67 9.55 10.18
N GLY A 298 9.34 9.67 10.10
CA GLY A 298 8.44 8.54 10.01
C GLY A 298 7.78 8.50 8.62
N LEU A 299 7.92 7.38 7.94
CA LEU A 299 7.31 7.14 6.63
C LEU A 299 6.29 6.02 6.73
N LYS A 300 5.20 6.12 5.98
CA LYS A 300 4.14 5.11 5.95
C LYS A 300 3.54 4.97 4.55
N TRP A 301 3.55 3.76 4.02
CA TRP A 301 2.87 3.35 2.80
C TRP A 301 1.69 2.46 3.18
N LYS A 302 0.48 3.00 3.11
CA LYS A 302 -0.73 2.30 3.54
C LYS A 302 -1.87 2.43 2.55
N SER A 303 -2.81 1.48 2.60
CA SER A 303 -4.11 1.54 1.96
C SER A 303 -5.18 2.13 2.89
N ASN A 304 -6.41 2.26 2.39
CA ASN A 304 -7.54 2.69 3.21
C ASN A 304 -8.03 1.63 4.20
N SER A 305 -7.73 0.35 3.92
CA SER A 305 -8.12 -0.79 4.77
C SER A 305 -7.06 -1.16 5.80
N ASP A 306 -6.05 -0.29 5.98
CA ASP A 306 -4.84 -0.65 6.70
C ASP A 306 -4.30 -2.01 6.19
N HIS A 307 -3.66 -2.83 7.02
CA HIS A 307 -3.12 -4.15 6.60
C HIS A 307 -4.18 -5.26 6.48
N LEU A 308 -5.47 -4.93 6.49
CA LEU A 308 -6.53 -5.94 6.41
C LEU A 308 -6.56 -6.64 5.04
N PHE A 309 -6.39 -5.92 3.94
CA PHE A 309 -6.41 -6.48 2.57
C PHE A 309 -5.06 -6.41 1.87
N TRP A 310 -4.21 -5.44 2.23
CA TRP A 310 -2.96 -5.14 1.55
C TRP A 310 -1.82 -5.03 2.55
N ASN A 311 -0.63 -5.42 2.16
CA ASN A 311 0.55 -5.17 2.95
C ASN A 311 0.73 -3.66 3.16
N GLU A 312 1.23 -3.27 4.33
CA GLU A 312 1.62 -1.90 4.65
C GLU A 312 3.09 -1.86 4.98
N TYR A 313 3.70 -0.71 4.72
CA TYR A 313 5.13 -0.53 4.97
C TYR A 313 5.35 0.71 5.83
N TYR A 314 6.35 0.64 6.67
CA TYR A 314 6.74 1.69 7.60
C TYR A 314 8.23 1.86 7.53
N SER A 315 8.71 3.10 7.61
CA SER A 315 10.13 3.36 7.83
C SER A 315 10.30 4.38 8.95
N LEU A 316 11.32 4.14 9.74
CA LEU A 316 11.81 5.05 10.76
C LEU A 316 13.26 5.36 10.43
N ILE A 317 13.60 6.66 10.31
CA ILE A 317 14.95 7.13 10.05
C ILE A 317 15.33 8.05 11.19
N ARG A 318 16.22 7.61 12.10
CA ARG A 318 16.75 8.44 13.18
C ARG A 318 18.01 9.15 12.72
N LEU A 319 18.23 10.33 13.24
CA LEU A 319 19.29 11.22 12.80
C LEU A 319 20.11 11.70 13.99
N ASP A 320 21.35 12.06 13.73
CA ASP A 320 22.16 12.88 14.63
C ASP A 320 21.84 14.37 14.48
N GLU A 321 22.56 15.20 15.24
CA GLU A 321 22.46 16.67 15.20
C GLU A 321 22.87 17.29 13.85
N ASN A 322 23.60 16.55 13.02
CA ASN A 322 24.02 16.95 11.68
C ASN A 322 23.05 16.48 10.58
N TYR A 323 21.92 15.86 10.98
CA TYR A 323 20.94 15.24 10.07
C TYR A 323 21.54 14.08 9.27
N LEU A 324 22.53 13.37 9.82
CA LEU A 324 23.03 12.11 9.28
C LEU A 324 22.28 10.95 9.95
N MET A 325 21.99 9.92 9.17
CA MET A 325 21.27 8.73 9.66
C MET A 325 22.13 7.98 10.70
N THR A 326 21.51 7.70 11.86
CA THR A 326 22.10 6.87 12.94
C THR A 326 21.42 5.54 13.08
N ASP A 327 20.12 5.48 12.80
CA ASP A 327 19.36 4.25 12.81
C ASP A 327 18.34 4.27 11.66
N PHE A 328 18.09 3.11 11.13
CA PHE A 328 17.10 2.91 10.07
C PHE A 328 16.30 1.65 10.33
N GLU A 329 15.01 1.77 10.15
CA GLU A 329 14.12 0.62 10.14
C GLU A 329 13.18 0.73 8.93
N LEU A 330 13.05 -0.36 8.19
CA LEU A 330 12.02 -0.56 7.19
C LEU A 330 11.29 -1.86 7.51
N ALA A 331 9.99 -1.79 7.77
CA ALA A 331 9.18 -2.92 8.17
C ALA A 331 7.88 -3.00 7.39
N ALA A 332 7.41 -4.22 7.15
CA ALA A 332 6.13 -4.51 6.54
C ALA A 332 5.18 -5.14 7.55
N LYS A 333 3.92 -4.71 7.54
CA LYS A 333 2.80 -5.47 8.10
C LYS A 333 2.15 -6.25 6.98
N VAL A 334 2.23 -7.57 7.07
CA VAL A 334 1.63 -8.46 6.07
C VAL A 334 0.10 -8.43 6.18
N ALA A 335 -0.56 -8.43 5.04
CA ALA A 335 -2.01 -8.44 4.96
C ALA A 335 -2.60 -9.69 5.61
N ARG A 336 -3.38 -9.50 6.69
CA ARG A 336 -4.02 -10.58 7.43
C ARG A 336 -5.33 -10.14 8.07
N ASP A 337 -6.18 -11.11 8.40
CA ASP A 337 -7.44 -10.90 9.14
C ASP A 337 -7.14 -11.11 10.63
N GLU A 338 -7.07 -10.03 11.39
CA GLU A 338 -6.86 -10.02 12.85
C GLU A 338 -8.13 -10.40 13.61
#